data_5d88d916462d46fed54fc239c4c13b9d
#
_entry.id   5d88d916462d46fed54fc239c4c13b9d
#
_cell.length_a   1.000
_cell.length_b   1.000
_cell.length_c   1.000
_cell.angle_alpha   90.00
_cell.angle_beta   90.00
_cell.angle_gamma   90.00
#
_symmetry.space_group_name_H-M   'P 1'
#
loop_
_entity.id
_entity.type
_entity.pdbx_description
1 polymer ?
#
loop_
_entity_poly.entity_id
_entity_poly.type
_entity_poly.pdbx_seq_one_letter_code
_entity_poly.pdbx_strand_id
1 'polypeptide(L)'
;MPQICSKWIHAKYFHITIILIISGILYLLGNADLAITDPVESNYALTAKEMLLNQNYFSPQIFNHYWYDKPIFYYVELIISYKLFDISNFGARFFSALLGVMNIGLLYSFVHQIRGKKTAVIAAILYATCAEFWIISKAVITDMTLVLFINITLMSFYIGYRKHMLHQKYATYYYIAYIGAALAVLTKGPIGFLLPGLIILIYLAVSHNLKELLHLKIPVGLLLLTFIGGSWYIYMYTMHGSDFINVFLGVHNWLRATVSEHPQFNVWYYYIIVTLIALFPWSFIVSYKLYTQRKSLQKHNHITPFTTFLGVWSLTVLIFFTCMATKYTTYTFPALAPMTILIAIVCKPHYRLIRKAAILTVILYSILTYTVAMPLMNHTSSVITSQYIHKTISNDAMIISARHNYRVSTTYYSNHTIYKLEATPDNSINPMSLSWDAKKIMPLAYANELPSNTAIYLLTDTNEFPNSLDKSEWTCIESNVEGDIYKQNK
;
A
#
# COMPACT_ATOMS: atom_id res chain seq x y z
N MET A 1 16.90 -45.18 6.48
CA MET A 1 17.05 -43.82 7.04
C MET A 1 16.46 -42.69 6.18
N PRO A 2 16.35 -42.71 4.83
CA PRO A 2 15.77 -41.57 4.05
C PRO A 2 14.27 -41.33 4.30
N GLN A 3 13.48 -42.37 4.52
CA GLN A 3 12.00 -42.21 4.68
C GLN A 3 11.57 -41.57 6.02
N ILE A 4 12.33 -41.76 7.10
CA ILE A 4 12.04 -41.15 8.40
C ILE A 4 12.33 -39.67 8.39
N CYS A 5 13.43 -39.25 7.74
CA CYS A 5 13.80 -37.82 7.59
C CYS A 5 12.76 -37.05 6.78
N SER A 6 12.21 -37.65 5.69
CA SER A 6 11.16 -37.04 4.85
C SER A 6 9.85 -36.81 5.63
N LYS A 7 9.39 -37.79 6.44
CA LYS A 7 8.18 -37.61 7.27
C LYS A 7 8.32 -36.49 8.32
N TRP A 8 9.51 -36.32 8.91
CA TRP A 8 9.76 -35.27 9.89
C TRP A 8 9.85 -33.87 9.25
N ILE A 9 10.41 -33.75 8.05
CA ILE A 9 10.45 -32.49 7.30
C ILE A 9 9.05 -32.09 6.89
N HIS A 10 8.23 -33.00 6.37
CA HIS A 10 6.83 -32.73 6.02
C HIS A 10 6.00 -32.32 7.24
N ALA A 11 6.17 -32.92 8.40
CA ALA A 11 5.47 -32.53 9.63
C ALA A 11 5.93 -31.13 10.15
N LYS A 12 7.20 -30.77 9.90
CA LYS A 12 7.76 -29.49 10.39
C LYS A 12 7.12 -28.28 9.74
N TYR A 13 6.90 -28.30 8.45
CA TYR A 13 6.40 -27.16 7.65
C TYR A 13 4.91 -27.25 7.33
N PHE A 14 4.24 -28.34 7.62
CA PHE A 14 2.84 -28.58 7.26
C PHE A 14 1.88 -27.44 7.63
N HIS A 15 1.96 -26.91 8.86
CA HIS A 15 1.06 -25.85 9.32
C HIS A 15 1.28 -24.53 8.57
N ILE A 16 2.54 -24.15 8.33
CA ILE A 16 2.82 -22.92 7.60
C ILE A 16 2.41 -23.04 6.13
N THR A 17 2.66 -24.18 5.50
CA THR A 17 2.24 -24.41 4.11
C THR A 17 0.73 -24.26 3.95
N ILE A 18 -0.08 -24.82 4.86
CA ILE A 18 -1.54 -24.66 4.84
C ILE A 18 -1.92 -23.18 5.02
N ILE A 19 -1.29 -22.45 5.96
CA ILE A 19 -1.57 -21.03 6.17
C ILE A 19 -1.26 -20.24 4.91
N LEU A 20 -0.10 -20.47 4.28
CA LEU A 20 0.29 -19.77 3.04
C LEU A 20 -0.67 -20.06 1.89
N ILE A 21 -1.09 -21.32 1.70
CA ILE A 21 -2.04 -21.69 0.65
C ILE A 21 -3.40 -21.03 0.89
N ILE A 22 -3.95 -21.13 2.10
CA ILE A 22 -5.26 -20.53 2.42
C ILE A 22 -5.20 -19.01 2.29
N SER A 23 -4.11 -18.38 2.75
CA SER A 23 -3.93 -16.93 2.60
C SER A 23 -3.79 -16.53 1.14
N GLY A 24 -3.04 -17.29 0.33
CA GLY A 24 -2.92 -17.05 -1.11
C GLY A 24 -4.27 -17.12 -1.82
N ILE A 25 -5.07 -18.15 -1.54
CA ILE A 25 -6.43 -18.26 -2.07
C ILE A 25 -7.28 -17.06 -1.64
N LEU A 26 -7.28 -16.71 -0.36
CA LEU A 26 -8.07 -15.59 0.18
C LEU A 26 -7.67 -14.25 -0.47
N TYR A 27 -6.38 -14.01 -0.67
CA TYR A 27 -5.88 -12.74 -1.21
C TYR A 27 -6.06 -12.62 -2.74
N LEU A 28 -6.06 -13.73 -3.45
CA LEU A 28 -6.32 -13.76 -4.89
C LEU A 28 -7.82 -13.81 -5.22
N LEU A 29 -8.66 -14.26 -4.29
CA LEU A 29 -10.09 -14.43 -4.49
C LEU A 29 -10.77 -13.11 -4.91
N GLY A 30 -11.42 -13.08 -6.07
CA GLY A 30 -12.13 -11.92 -6.59
C GLY A 30 -11.25 -10.82 -7.20
N ASN A 31 -9.92 -10.96 -7.25
CA ASN A 31 -9.04 -9.89 -7.76
C ASN A 31 -9.28 -9.56 -9.24
N ALA A 32 -9.84 -10.47 -10.02
CA ALA A 32 -10.24 -10.20 -11.40
C ALA A 32 -11.50 -9.34 -11.50
N ASP A 33 -12.38 -9.44 -10.51
CA ASP A 33 -13.71 -8.82 -10.50
C ASP A 33 -13.71 -7.46 -9.77
N LEU A 34 -12.73 -7.22 -8.89
CA LEU A 34 -12.61 -5.99 -8.13
C LEU A 34 -12.10 -4.86 -9.03
N ALA A 35 -12.91 -3.83 -9.25
CA ALA A 35 -12.54 -2.68 -10.05
C ALA A 35 -11.37 -1.88 -9.44
N ILE A 36 -10.59 -1.21 -10.29
CA ILE A 36 -9.57 -0.26 -9.85
C ILE A 36 -10.26 1.02 -9.36
N THR A 37 -10.05 1.38 -8.11
CA THR A 37 -10.73 2.50 -7.46
C THR A 37 -10.01 3.83 -7.66
N ASP A 38 -10.79 4.92 -7.71
CA ASP A 38 -10.27 6.27 -7.76
C ASP A 38 -10.06 6.88 -6.36
N PRO A 39 -9.11 7.80 -6.20
CA PRO A 39 -8.06 8.17 -7.18
C PRO A 39 -6.76 7.40 -7.01
N VAL A 40 -6.56 6.66 -5.91
CA VAL A 40 -5.22 6.17 -5.52
C VAL A 40 -4.79 4.96 -6.35
N GLU A 41 -5.64 3.93 -6.44
CA GLU A 41 -5.31 2.72 -7.21
C GLU A 41 -5.21 3.03 -8.70
N SER A 42 -6.12 3.86 -9.23
CA SER A 42 -6.15 4.23 -10.64
C SER A 42 -4.91 5.03 -11.06
N ASN A 43 -4.38 5.88 -10.18
CA ASN A 43 -3.13 6.59 -10.44
C ASN A 43 -1.95 5.62 -10.62
N TYR A 44 -1.80 4.63 -9.74
CA TYR A 44 -0.72 3.64 -9.87
C TYR A 44 -0.92 2.74 -11.07
N ALA A 45 -2.15 2.27 -11.27
CA ALA A 45 -2.48 1.38 -12.38
C ALA A 45 -2.28 2.05 -13.74
N LEU A 46 -2.74 3.30 -13.91
CA LEU A 46 -2.57 4.06 -15.14
C LEU A 46 -1.10 4.41 -15.39
N THR A 47 -0.38 4.86 -14.36
CA THR A 47 1.07 5.16 -14.48
C THR A 47 1.83 3.94 -14.99
N ALA A 48 1.63 2.77 -14.38
CA ALA A 48 2.32 1.55 -14.82
C ALA A 48 1.89 1.11 -16.23
N LYS A 49 0.62 1.30 -16.60
CA LYS A 49 0.10 1.03 -17.95
C LYS A 49 0.76 1.93 -18.98
N GLU A 50 0.82 3.23 -18.76
CA GLU A 50 1.46 4.18 -19.69
C GLU A 50 2.96 3.94 -19.80
N MET A 51 3.65 3.69 -18.69
CA MET A 51 5.06 3.29 -18.71
C MET A 51 5.32 2.05 -19.55
N LEU A 52 4.43 1.05 -19.46
CA LEU A 52 4.53 -0.17 -20.26
C LEU A 52 4.29 0.09 -21.74
N LEU A 53 3.24 0.83 -22.08
CA LEU A 53 2.87 1.13 -23.48
C LEU A 53 3.89 2.06 -24.15
N ASN A 54 4.40 3.06 -23.44
CA ASN A 54 5.40 4.00 -23.93
C ASN A 54 6.85 3.44 -23.86
N GLN A 55 7.03 2.22 -23.35
CA GLN A 55 8.34 1.59 -23.15
C GLN A 55 9.30 2.42 -22.29
N ASN A 56 8.77 3.29 -21.42
CA ASN A 56 9.55 4.09 -20.49
C ASN A 56 9.52 3.46 -19.09
N TYR A 57 10.51 2.65 -18.78
CA TYR A 57 10.56 1.84 -17.57
C TYR A 57 11.21 2.52 -16.35
N PHE A 58 11.76 3.73 -16.50
CA PHE A 58 12.54 4.38 -15.44
C PHE A 58 11.94 5.69 -14.94
N SER A 59 11.22 6.43 -15.79
CA SER A 59 10.58 7.70 -15.43
C SER A 59 9.07 7.51 -15.40
N PRO A 60 8.41 7.48 -14.22
CA PRO A 60 6.96 7.33 -14.12
C PRO A 60 6.21 8.42 -14.90
N GLN A 61 5.14 8.03 -15.59
CA GLN A 61 4.31 8.90 -16.41
C GLN A 61 2.84 8.66 -16.14
N ILE A 62 2.03 9.72 -16.14
CA ILE A 62 0.57 9.69 -16.14
C ILE A 62 0.04 10.79 -17.07
N PHE A 63 -0.93 10.50 -17.92
CA PHE A 63 -1.44 11.38 -18.96
C PHE A 63 -0.34 11.92 -19.90
N ASN A 64 0.66 11.07 -20.18
CA ASN A 64 1.87 11.42 -20.95
C ASN A 64 2.75 12.52 -20.32
N HIS A 65 2.55 12.85 -19.03
CA HIS A 65 3.40 13.75 -18.27
C HIS A 65 4.20 12.98 -17.21
N TYR A 66 5.41 13.45 -16.88
CA TYR A 66 6.20 12.86 -15.82
C TYR A 66 5.53 13.01 -14.46
N TRP A 67 5.51 11.90 -13.71
CA TRP A 67 4.78 11.78 -12.45
C TRP A 67 5.71 11.41 -11.29
N TYR A 68 5.98 12.34 -10.40
CA TYR A 68 6.97 12.19 -9.32
C TYR A 68 6.35 11.84 -7.96
N ASP A 69 5.26 11.09 -7.91
CA ASP A 69 4.57 10.76 -6.65
C ASP A 69 5.29 9.65 -5.87
N LYS A 70 5.69 8.57 -6.55
CA LYS A 70 6.38 7.43 -5.91
C LYS A 70 7.61 6.99 -6.69
N PRO A 71 8.58 6.35 -5.98
CA PRO A 71 9.72 5.73 -6.61
C PRO A 71 9.35 4.52 -7.47
N ILE A 72 10.32 4.06 -8.25
CA ILE A 72 10.13 3.14 -9.38
C ILE A 72 9.71 1.71 -8.99
N PHE A 73 10.09 1.20 -7.81
CA PHE A 73 10.03 -0.23 -7.53
C PHE A 73 8.62 -0.81 -7.67
N TYR A 74 7.61 -0.11 -7.14
CA TYR A 74 6.22 -0.55 -7.23
C TYR A 74 5.68 -0.54 -8.68
N TYR A 75 6.08 0.43 -9.50
CA TYR A 75 5.71 0.45 -10.92
C TYR A 75 6.34 -0.70 -11.69
N VAL A 76 7.58 -1.08 -11.36
CA VAL A 76 8.23 -2.27 -11.94
C VAL A 76 7.46 -3.54 -11.59
N GLU A 77 6.97 -3.69 -10.35
CA GLU A 77 6.09 -4.80 -9.95
C GLU A 77 4.83 -4.85 -10.82
N LEU A 78 4.14 -3.72 -10.98
CA LEU A 78 2.94 -3.65 -11.82
C LEU A 78 3.23 -3.95 -13.29
N ILE A 79 4.31 -3.42 -13.85
CA ILE A 79 4.73 -3.69 -15.24
C ILE A 79 5.03 -5.17 -15.45
N ILE A 80 5.76 -5.81 -14.54
CA ILE A 80 6.02 -7.25 -14.60
C ILE A 80 4.71 -8.02 -14.55
N SER A 81 3.80 -7.63 -13.66
CA SER A 81 2.50 -8.27 -13.54
C SER A 81 1.65 -8.11 -14.80
N TYR A 82 1.63 -6.92 -15.39
CA TYR A 82 0.90 -6.67 -16.64
C TYR A 82 1.49 -7.44 -17.83
N LYS A 83 2.79 -7.69 -17.86
CA LYS A 83 3.41 -8.57 -18.86
C LYS A 83 3.06 -10.05 -18.69
N LEU A 84 2.73 -10.48 -17.46
CA LEU A 84 2.41 -11.87 -17.16
C LEU A 84 0.90 -12.17 -17.24
N PHE A 85 0.05 -11.19 -16.90
CA PHE A 85 -1.39 -11.36 -16.69
C PHE A 85 -2.24 -10.33 -17.42
N ASP A 86 -1.68 -9.66 -18.41
CA ASP A 86 -2.26 -8.54 -19.15
C ASP A 86 -2.58 -7.31 -18.27
N ILE A 87 -2.90 -6.17 -18.92
CA ILE A 87 -3.37 -4.96 -18.25
C ILE A 87 -4.81 -5.21 -17.78
N SER A 88 -4.93 -5.72 -16.56
CA SER A 88 -6.20 -6.21 -15.99
C SER A 88 -6.28 -5.91 -14.49
N ASN A 89 -7.49 -6.02 -13.92
CA ASN A 89 -7.69 -5.91 -12.47
C ASN A 89 -6.86 -6.95 -11.71
N PHE A 90 -6.80 -8.19 -12.22
CA PHE A 90 -5.99 -9.25 -11.63
C PHE A 90 -4.51 -8.92 -11.70
N GLY A 91 -4.01 -8.49 -12.88
CA GLY A 91 -2.63 -8.08 -13.07
C GLY A 91 -2.23 -6.96 -12.10
N ALA A 92 -3.07 -5.94 -11.92
CA ALA A 92 -2.78 -4.84 -11.01
C ALA A 92 -2.66 -5.28 -9.53
N ARG A 93 -3.39 -6.32 -9.10
CA ARG A 93 -3.47 -6.76 -7.69
C ARG A 93 -2.58 -7.95 -7.35
N PHE A 94 -2.01 -8.63 -8.34
CA PHE A 94 -1.28 -9.89 -8.14
C PHE A 94 -0.11 -9.74 -7.17
N PHE A 95 0.75 -8.71 -7.34
CA PHE A 95 1.91 -8.55 -6.46
C PHE A 95 1.52 -8.21 -5.02
N SER A 96 0.48 -7.41 -4.78
CA SER A 96 -0.01 -7.16 -3.42
C SER A 96 -0.40 -8.47 -2.70
N ALA A 97 -1.09 -9.38 -3.40
CA ALA A 97 -1.44 -10.69 -2.86
C ALA A 97 -0.21 -11.58 -2.63
N LEU A 98 0.69 -11.67 -3.61
CA LEU A 98 1.91 -12.48 -3.53
C LEU A 98 2.82 -12.02 -2.39
N LEU A 99 3.10 -10.72 -2.30
CA LEU A 99 3.95 -10.15 -1.26
C LEU A 99 3.29 -10.25 0.12
N GLY A 100 1.96 -10.24 0.19
CA GLY A 100 1.22 -10.57 1.41
C GLY A 100 1.53 -11.98 1.90
N VAL A 101 1.50 -12.99 1.02
CA VAL A 101 1.88 -14.37 1.37
C VAL A 101 3.34 -14.45 1.80
N MET A 102 4.25 -13.75 1.10
CA MET A 102 5.67 -13.70 1.48
C MET A 102 5.88 -13.06 2.87
N ASN A 103 5.15 -12.00 3.20
CA ASN A 103 5.17 -11.37 4.52
C ASN A 103 4.79 -12.34 5.64
N ILE A 104 3.78 -13.18 5.44
CA ILE A 104 3.37 -14.20 6.41
C ILE A 104 4.49 -15.24 6.62
N GLY A 105 5.10 -15.70 5.53
CA GLY A 105 6.23 -16.64 5.58
C GLY A 105 7.45 -16.06 6.30
N LEU A 106 7.76 -14.79 6.04
CA LEU A 106 8.84 -14.06 6.71
C LEU A 106 8.59 -13.95 8.21
N LEU A 107 7.40 -13.48 8.60
CA LEU A 107 7.02 -13.35 10.02
C LEU A 107 7.04 -14.69 10.74
N TYR A 108 6.50 -15.74 10.12
CA TYR A 108 6.57 -17.09 10.68
C TYR A 108 8.02 -17.52 10.92
N SER A 109 8.89 -17.36 9.93
CA SER A 109 10.30 -17.79 10.01
C SER A 109 11.04 -17.03 11.12
N PHE A 110 10.81 -15.73 11.23
CA PHE A 110 11.37 -14.89 12.29
C PHE A 110 10.91 -15.34 13.68
N VAL A 111 9.60 -15.48 13.89
CA VAL A 111 9.06 -15.87 15.20
C VAL A 111 9.43 -17.31 15.55
N HIS A 112 9.49 -18.20 14.56
CA HIS A 112 9.90 -19.59 14.77
C HIS A 112 11.32 -19.71 15.33
N GLN A 113 12.26 -18.91 14.83
CA GLN A 113 13.64 -18.88 15.32
C GLN A 113 13.77 -18.39 16.76
N ILE A 114 12.85 -17.52 17.22
CA ILE A 114 12.98 -16.83 18.51
C ILE A 114 12.09 -17.44 19.59
N ARG A 115 10.86 -17.80 19.26
CA ARG A 115 9.80 -18.24 20.20
C ARG A 115 9.24 -19.62 19.91
N GLY A 116 9.73 -20.30 18.86
CA GLY A 116 9.36 -21.66 18.47
C GLY A 116 8.05 -21.75 17.69
N LYS A 117 7.77 -22.97 17.21
CA LYS A 117 6.72 -23.29 16.24
C LYS A 117 5.32 -22.83 16.65
N LYS A 118 4.89 -23.09 17.89
CA LYS A 118 3.52 -22.79 18.33
C LYS A 118 3.22 -21.30 18.27
N THR A 119 4.14 -20.46 18.77
CA THR A 119 4.00 -19.00 18.73
C THR A 119 4.03 -18.48 17.30
N ALA A 120 4.92 -19.02 16.45
CA ALA A 120 5.03 -18.66 15.05
C ALA A 120 3.76 -18.95 14.25
N VAL A 121 3.15 -20.14 14.45
CA VAL A 121 1.87 -20.48 13.80
C VAL A 121 0.75 -19.53 14.23
N ILE A 122 0.67 -19.19 15.52
CA ILE A 122 -0.33 -18.25 16.01
C ILE A 122 -0.12 -16.86 15.41
N ALA A 123 1.12 -16.36 15.45
CA ALA A 123 1.45 -15.03 14.88
C ALA A 123 1.13 -14.97 13.38
N ALA A 124 1.46 -16.00 12.62
CA ALA A 124 1.14 -16.10 11.20
C ALA A 124 -0.38 -16.10 10.94
N ILE A 125 -1.16 -16.83 11.72
CA ILE A 125 -2.63 -16.85 11.64
C ILE A 125 -3.19 -15.45 11.92
N LEU A 126 -2.77 -14.82 13.02
CA LEU A 126 -3.23 -13.49 13.42
C LEU A 126 -2.91 -12.48 12.33
N TYR A 127 -1.67 -12.46 11.85
CA TYR A 127 -1.20 -11.51 10.83
C TYR A 127 -1.96 -11.67 9.51
N ALA A 128 -2.12 -12.91 9.05
CA ALA A 128 -2.82 -13.24 7.80
C ALA A 128 -4.31 -12.88 7.81
N THR A 129 -4.93 -12.82 8.99
CA THR A 129 -6.38 -12.62 9.14
C THR A 129 -6.74 -11.31 9.83
N CYS A 130 -5.80 -10.37 9.98
CA CYS A 130 -6.10 -8.99 10.31
C CYS A 130 -6.85 -8.29 9.17
N ALA A 131 -7.84 -7.46 9.47
CA ALA A 131 -8.66 -6.78 8.47
C ALA A 131 -7.82 -5.90 7.54
N GLU A 132 -6.92 -5.08 8.08
CA GLU A 132 -6.06 -4.23 7.28
C GLU A 132 -5.14 -5.04 6.35
N PHE A 133 -4.59 -6.16 6.84
CA PHE A 133 -3.74 -7.02 6.02
C PHE A 133 -4.50 -7.62 4.83
N TRP A 134 -5.73 -8.10 5.06
CA TRP A 134 -6.60 -8.61 4.02
C TRP A 134 -6.97 -7.53 2.99
N ILE A 135 -7.33 -6.31 3.43
CA ILE A 135 -7.67 -5.19 2.54
C ILE A 135 -6.46 -4.82 1.68
N ILE A 136 -5.29 -4.58 2.31
CA ILE A 136 -4.08 -4.14 1.59
C ILE A 136 -3.55 -5.24 0.66
N SER A 137 -3.74 -6.53 0.98
CA SER A 137 -3.35 -7.63 0.09
C SER A 137 -4.11 -7.64 -1.24
N LYS A 138 -5.23 -6.92 -1.33
CA LYS A 138 -6.05 -6.75 -2.54
C LYS A 138 -5.94 -5.36 -3.17
N ALA A 139 -5.29 -4.42 -2.51
CA ALA A 139 -5.21 -3.05 -2.97
C ALA A 139 -4.05 -2.83 -3.95
N VAL A 140 -4.23 -1.93 -4.92
CA VAL A 140 -3.19 -1.51 -5.87
C VAL A 140 -2.46 -0.30 -5.28
N ILE A 141 -1.66 -0.57 -4.23
CA ILE A 141 -0.90 0.45 -3.49
C ILE A 141 0.47 -0.07 -3.05
N THR A 142 1.38 0.84 -2.74
CA THR A 142 2.77 0.54 -2.38
C THR A 142 2.97 -0.14 -1.02
N ASP A 143 1.93 -0.18 -0.18
CA ASP A 143 2.07 -0.44 1.26
C ASP A 143 2.45 -1.89 1.57
N MET A 144 1.96 -2.87 0.80
CA MET A 144 2.34 -4.28 1.01
C MET A 144 3.83 -4.52 0.73
N THR A 145 4.34 -3.93 -0.35
CA THR A 145 5.76 -3.97 -0.73
C THR A 145 6.63 -3.26 0.30
N LEU A 146 6.23 -2.06 0.71
CA LEU A 146 6.93 -1.30 1.73
C LEU A 146 7.05 -2.10 3.04
N VAL A 147 5.96 -2.68 3.51
CA VAL A 147 5.93 -3.43 4.78
C VAL A 147 6.75 -4.71 4.68
N LEU A 148 6.79 -5.39 3.54
CA LEU A 148 7.69 -6.53 3.35
C LEU A 148 9.15 -6.11 3.58
N PHE A 149 9.60 -5.02 2.97
CA PHE A 149 10.98 -4.57 3.09
C PHE A 149 11.30 -3.97 4.47
N ILE A 150 10.36 -3.27 5.12
CA ILE A 150 10.50 -2.84 6.52
C ILE A 150 10.62 -4.07 7.44
N ASN A 151 9.80 -5.09 7.24
CA ASN A 151 9.86 -6.34 8.00
C ASN A 151 11.21 -7.06 7.79
N ILE A 152 11.70 -7.17 6.55
CA ILE A 152 13.03 -7.72 6.26
C ILE A 152 14.10 -6.93 7.02
N THR A 153 14.06 -5.60 6.97
CA THR A 153 15.01 -4.71 7.64
C THR A 153 15.03 -4.96 9.15
N LEU A 154 13.90 -4.85 9.82
CA LEU A 154 13.80 -4.90 11.28
C LEU A 154 13.99 -6.31 11.84
N MET A 155 13.44 -7.32 11.16
CA MET A 155 13.60 -8.71 11.59
C MET A 155 15.04 -9.18 11.39
N SER A 156 15.70 -8.81 10.27
CA SER A 156 17.11 -9.13 10.05
C SER A 156 18.01 -8.38 11.04
N PHE A 157 17.75 -7.08 11.29
CA PHE A 157 18.45 -6.36 12.36
C PHE A 157 18.39 -7.12 13.69
N TYR A 158 17.17 -7.50 14.13
CA TYR A 158 17.00 -8.15 15.43
C TYR A 158 17.70 -9.52 15.49
N ILE A 159 17.67 -10.31 14.42
CA ILE A 159 18.41 -11.59 14.34
C ILE A 159 19.91 -11.33 14.42
N GLY A 160 20.43 -10.35 13.67
CA GLY A 160 21.84 -9.96 13.68
C GLY A 160 22.28 -9.51 15.09
N TYR A 161 21.50 -8.62 15.70
CA TYR A 161 21.72 -8.15 17.08
C TYR A 161 21.79 -9.31 18.08
N ARG A 162 20.80 -10.20 18.05
CA ARG A 162 20.77 -11.38 18.93
C ARG A 162 21.98 -12.31 18.70
N LYS A 163 22.38 -12.53 17.45
CA LYS A 163 23.56 -13.35 17.12
C LYS A 163 24.85 -12.70 17.59
N HIS A 164 24.99 -11.39 17.45
CA HIS A 164 26.14 -10.65 17.99
C HIS A 164 26.24 -10.81 19.52
N MET A 165 25.13 -10.63 20.23
CA MET A 165 25.09 -10.85 21.69
C MET A 165 25.44 -12.28 22.10
N LEU A 166 25.26 -13.26 21.22
CA LEU A 166 25.62 -14.67 21.43
C LEU A 166 26.99 -15.02 20.84
N HIS A 167 27.81 -14.02 20.45
CA HIS A 167 29.12 -14.20 19.82
C HIS A 167 29.12 -15.09 18.57
N GLN A 168 28.02 -15.09 17.81
CA GLN A 168 27.84 -15.81 16.56
C GLN A 168 28.07 -14.88 15.33
N LYS A 169 28.19 -15.47 14.12
CA LYS A 169 28.27 -14.70 12.86
C LYS A 169 26.98 -13.92 12.63
N TYR A 170 27.07 -12.59 12.56
CA TYR A 170 25.94 -11.66 12.52
C TYR A 170 25.91 -10.70 11.32
N ALA A 171 27.07 -10.38 10.75
CA ALA A 171 27.21 -9.32 9.75
C ALA A 171 26.26 -9.46 8.54
N THR A 172 26.07 -10.68 8.04
CA THR A 172 25.15 -10.96 6.91
C THR A 172 23.75 -10.47 7.18
N TYR A 173 23.25 -10.56 8.42
CA TYR A 173 21.92 -10.10 8.76
C TYR A 173 21.82 -8.57 8.71
N TYR A 174 22.88 -7.85 9.09
CA TYR A 174 22.90 -6.39 8.94
C TYR A 174 22.96 -5.97 7.47
N TYR A 175 23.69 -6.69 6.63
CA TYR A 175 23.67 -6.41 5.19
C TYR A 175 22.28 -6.65 4.57
N ILE A 176 21.58 -7.74 4.96
CA ILE A 176 20.20 -7.99 4.54
C ILE A 176 19.27 -6.86 5.03
N ALA A 177 19.46 -6.35 6.25
CA ALA A 177 18.70 -5.22 6.75
C ALA A 177 18.90 -3.95 5.90
N TYR A 178 20.12 -3.62 5.50
CA TYR A 178 20.40 -2.48 4.61
C TYR A 178 19.81 -2.66 3.21
N ILE A 179 19.88 -3.88 2.65
CA ILE A 179 19.24 -4.18 1.36
C ILE A 179 17.72 -4.02 1.47
N GLY A 180 17.10 -4.53 2.55
CA GLY A 180 15.68 -4.32 2.81
C GLY A 180 15.32 -2.84 2.89
N ALA A 181 16.09 -2.04 3.65
CA ALA A 181 15.89 -0.60 3.75
C ALA A 181 16.06 0.12 2.40
N ALA A 182 17.03 -0.28 1.58
CA ALA A 182 17.24 0.27 0.25
C ALA A 182 16.06 0.00 -0.69
N LEU A 183 15.52 -1.21 -0.68
CA LEU A 183 14.33 -1.59 -1.46
C LEU A 183 13.08 -0.89 -0.94
N ALA A 184 12.96 -0.68 0.37
CA ALA A 184 11.89 0.13 0.96
C ALA A 184 11.97 1.61 0.50
N VAL A 185 13.18 2.18 0.40
CA VAL A 185 13.42 3.52 -0.16
C VAL A 185 12.98 3.59 -1.62
N LEU A 186 13.31 2.60 -2.43
CA LEU A 186 12.84 2.52 -3.82
C LEU A 186 11.33 2.28 -3.97
N THR A 187 10.64 1.88 -2.90
CA THR A 187 9.18 1.66 -2.89
C THR A 187 8.40 2.92 -2.53
N LYS A 188 8.79 3.64 -1.48
CA LYS A 188 7.98 4.76 -0.94
C LYS A 188 8.80 5.98 -0.52
N GLY A 189 10.09 6.00 -0.81
CA GLY A 189 10.95 7.13 -0.53
C GLY A 189 11.71 7.04 0.81
N PRO A 190 12.19 8.18 1.33
CA PRO A 190 13.07 8.22 2.51
C PRO A 190 12.53 7.51 3.75
N ILE A 191 11.20 7.43 3.90
CA ILE A 191 10.54 6.74 5.01
C ILE A 191 10.97 5.27 5.14
N GLY A 192 11.32 4.63 4.00
CA GLY A 192 11.79 3.24 3.96
C GLY A 192 13.09 2.99 4.74
N PHE A 193 13.92 4.02 4.92
CA PHE A 193 15.13 3.96 5.75
C PHE A 193 14.96 4.67 7.09
N LEU A 194 14.33 5.85 7.10
CA LEU A 194 14.22 6.68 8.30
C LEU A 194 13.40 6.01 9.41
N LEU A 195 12.26 5.40 9.07
CA LEU A 195 11.40 4.75 10.06
C LEU A 195 12.07 3.52 10.71
N PRO A 196 12.61 2.54 9.96
CA PRO A 196 13.36 1.45 10.56
C PRO A 196 14.59 1.90 11.33
N GLY A 197 15.33 2.89 10.81
CA GLY A 197 16.48 3.48 11.49
C GLY A 197 16.13 4.08 12.84
N LEU A 198 15.03 4.83 12.92
CA LEU A 198 14.51 5.41 14.17
C LEU A 198 14.09 4.30 15.17
N ILE A 199 13.41 3.26 14.70
CA ILE A 199 13.02 2.12 15.55
C ILE A 199 14.25 1.42 16.13
N ILE A 200 15.28 1.18 15.31
CA ILE A 200 16.53 0.56 15.73
C ILE A 200 17.23 1.43 16.78
N LEU A 201 17.35 2.74 16.51
CA LEU A 201 18.00 3.68 17.42
C LEU A 201 17.29 3.75 18.77
N ILE A 202 15.96 3.87 18.80
CA ILE A 202 15.17 3.89 20.04
C ILE A 202 15.31 2.56 20.78
N TYR A 203 15.26 1.42 20.07
CA TYR A 203 15.45 0.11 20.69
C TYR A 203 16.81 -0.03 21.36
N LEU A 204 17.89 0.38 20.70
CA LEU A 204 19.23 0.33 21.27
C LEU A 204 19.38 1.28 22.46
N ALA A 205 18.75 2.46 22.43
CA ALA A 205 18.73 3.39 23.55
C ALA A 205 17.98 2.81 24.77
N VAL A 206 16.77 2.28 24.56
CA VAL A 206 15.95 1.64 25.62
C VAL A 206 16.63 0.40 26.19
N SER A 207 17.39 -0.32 25.35
CA SER A 207 18.17 -1.49 25.77
C SER A 207 19.52 -1.12 26.40
N HIS A 208 19.84 0.16 26.57
CA HIS A 208 21.13 0.68 27.05
C HIS A 208 22.33 0.13 26.28
N ASN A 209 22.18 -0.17 24.99
CA ASN A 209 23.23 -0.76 24.15
C ASN A 209 23.52 0.05 22.88
N LEU A 210 23.69 1.36 23.00
CA LEU A 210 24.06 2.23 21.86
C LEU A 210 25.43 1.86 21.25
N LYS A 211 26.31 1.16 22.01
CA LYS A 211 27.60 0.66 21.49
C LYS A 211 27.43 -0.28 20.30
N GLU A 212 26.27 -0.93 20.17
CA GLU A 212 25.96 -1.79 19.02
C GLU A 212 26.04 -1.03 17.68
N LEU A 213 25.81 0.29 17.66
CA LEU A 213 25.96 1.13 16.47
C LEU A 213 27.32 0.96 15.79
N LEU A 214 28.39 0.71 16.55
CA LEU A 214 29.74 0.46 16.04
C LEU A 214 29.87 -0.87 15.28
N HIS A 215 28.96 -1.82 15.55
CA HIS A 215 28.94 -3.17 14.97
C HIS A 215 27.96 -3.30 13.81
N LEU A 216 27.08 -2.32 13.57
CA LEU A 216 26.07 -2.33 12.50
C LEU A 216 26.65 -2.28 11.08
N LYS A 217 27.97 -2.24 10.91
CA LYS A 217 28.61 -2.17 9.58
C LYS A 217 28.15 -0.97 8.74
N ILE A 218 27.94 0.17 9.41
CA ILE A 218 27.35 1.40 8.82
C ILE A 218 28.01 1.82 7.49
N PRO A 219 29.36 1.85 7.34
CA PRO A 219 29.96 2.28 6.06
C PRO A 219 29.53 1.41 4.87
N VAL A 220 29.57 0.08 5.02
CA VAL A 220 29.11 -0.84 3.96
C VAL A 220 27.59 -0.76 3.78
N GLY A 221 26.85 -0.59 4.88
CA GLY A 221 25.40 -0.41 4.84
C GLY A 221 24.97 0.83 4.06
N LEU A 222 25.64 1.96 4.27
CA LEU A 222 25.38 3.19 3.52
C LEU A 222 25.76 3.05 2.03
N LEU A 223 26.84 2.35 1.70
CA LEU A 223 27.18 2.03 0.32
C LEU A 223 26.05 1.21 -0.35
N LEU A 224 25.54 0.17 0.31
CA LEU A 224 24.42 -0.63 -0.19
C LEU A 224 23.15 0.22 -0.36
N LEU A 225 22.85 1.06 0.63
CA LEU A 225 21.69 1.96 0.58
C LEU A 225 21.78 2.96 -0.58
N THR A 226 22.96 3.58 -0.77
CA THR A 226 23.18 4.55 -1.85
C THR A 226 23.17 3.87 -3.21
N PHE A 227 23.84 2.74 -3.34
CA PHE A 227 23.95 2.05 -4.63
C PHE A 227 22.64 1.42 -5.08
N ILE A 228 21.90 0.79 -4.18
CA ILE A 228 20.60 0.17 -4.50
C ILE A 228 19.48 1.21 -4.41
N GLY A 229 19.31 1.82 -3.24
CA GLY A 229 18.20 2.74 -2.96
C GLY A 229 18.36 4.10 -3.63
N GLY A 230 19.59 4.64 -3.72
CA GLY A 230 19.89 5.97 -4.26
C GLY A 230 20.03 6.03 -5.77
N SER A 231 20.33 4.91 -6.45
CA SER A 231 20.62 4.89 -7.89
C SER A 231 19.53 5.49 -8.75
N TRP A 232 18.27 5.14 -8.47
CA TRP A 232 17.12 5.67 -9.21
C TRP A 232 16.92 7.17 -8.96
N TYR A 233 17.18 7.67 -7.77
CA TYR A 233 17.07 9.12 -7.47
C TYR A 233 18.14 9.93 -8.18
N ILE A 234 19.37 9.38 -8.30
CA ILE A 234 20.44 9.99 -9.09
C ILE A 234 20.02 10.04 -10.55
N TYR A 235 19.51 8.95 -11.11
CA TYR A 235 18.98 8.91 -12.47
C TYR A 235 17.88 9.97 -12.67
N MET A 236 16.88 10.03 -11.81
CA MET A 236 15.78 10.99 -11.92
C MET A 236 16.26 12.44 -11.82
N TYR A 237 17.21 12.72 -10.93
CA TYR A 237 17.79 14.05 -10.84
C TYR A 237 18.60 14.44 -12.10
N THR A 238 19.37 13.53 -12.68
CA THR A 238 20.12 13.79 -13.91
C THR A 238 19.22 14.01 -15.12
N MET A 239 18.06 13.35 -15.18
CA MET A 239 17.12 13.44 -16.30
C MET A 239 16.13 14.59 -16.17
N HIS A 240 15.68 14.90 -14.94
CA HIS A 240 14.55 15.82 -14.67
C HIS A 240 14.93 17.01 -13.79
N GLY A 241 16.15 17.07 -13.29
CA GLY A 241 16.70 18.22 -12.55
C GLY A 241 15.95 18.55 -11.27
N SER A 242 15.84 19.86 -11.00
CA SER A 242 15.20 20.40 -9.79
C SER A 242 13.71 20.09 -9.68
N ASP A 243 13.01 19.92 -10.81
CA ASP A 243 11.55 19.68 -10.81
C ASP A 243 11.22 18.37 -10.10
N PHE A 244 12.01 17.32 -10.34
CA PHE A 244 11.89 16.07 -9.62
C PHE A 244 12.07 16.27 -8.10
N ILE A 245 13.12 16.98 -7.68
CA ILE A 245 13.41 17.19 -6.25
C ILE A 245 12.30 18.01 -5.59
N ASN A 246 11.86 19.11 -6.21
CA ASN A 246 10.84 19.99 -5.67
C ASN A 246 9.50 19.27 -5.49
N VAL A 247 9.09 18.48 -6.46
CA VAL A 247 7.81 17.75 -6.39
C VAL A 247 7.94 16.54 -5.47
N PHE A 248 8.95 15.68 -5.68
CA PHE A 248 9.06 14.44 -4.92
C PHE A 248 9.40 14.68 -3.44
N LEU A 249 10.47 15.42 -3.14
CA LEU A 249 10.86 15.68 -1.75
C LEU A 249 10.07 16.84 -1.15
N GLY A 250 9.81 17.91 -1.91
CA GLY A 250 9.09 19.08 -1.44
C GLY A 250 7.61 18.79 -1.19
N VAL A 251 6.86 18.42 -2.23
CA VAL A 251 5.41 18.25 -2.12
C VAL A 251 5.05 16.90 -1.49
N HIS A 252 5.54 15.79 -2.07
CA HIS A 252 5.07 14.46 -1.67
C HIS A 252 5.69 13.94 -0.36
N ASN A 253 6.77 14.53 0.13
CA ASN A 253 7.36 14.15 1.42
C ASN A 253 7.24 15.26 2.46
N TRP A 254 7.85 16.43 2.24
CA TRP A 254 7.90 17.51 3.23
C TRP A 254 6.53 18.14 3.49
N LEU A 255 5.86 18.58 2.44
CA LEU A 255 4.57 19.27 2.59
C LEU A 255 3.51 18.34 3.20
N ARG A 256 3.46 17.06 2.78
CA ARG A 256 2.58 16.04 3.41
C ARG A 256 2.87 15.80 4.89
N ALA A 257 4.11 15.94 5.33
CA ALA A 257 4.47 15.76 6.73
C ALA A 257 4.02 16.94 7.59
N THR A 258 4.01 18.16 7.03
CA THR A 258 3.81 19.43 7.76
C THR A 258 2.42 20.06 7.57
N VAL A 259 1.77 19.79 6.44
CA VAL A 259 0.43 20.30 6.10
C VAL A 259 -0.53 19.13 5.92
N SER A 260 -1.71 19.21 6.52
CA SER A 260 -2.70 18.15 6.43
C SER A 260 -3.46 18.17 5.10
N GLU A 261 -3.39 17.07 4.35
CA GLU A 261 -4.20 16.83 3.14
C GLU A 261 -5.67 16.59 3.51
N HIS A 262 -5.92 16.09 4.73
CA HIS A 262 -7.26 15.79 5.26
C HIS A 262 -7.41 16.35 6.68
N PRO A 263 -7.63 17.67 6.86
CA PRO A 263 -7.67 18.31 8.18
C PRO A 263 -8.63 17.66 9.18
N GLN A 264 -9.77 17.14 8.70
CA GLN A 264 -10.78 16.45 9.52
C GLN A 264 -10.26 15.18 10.21
N PHE A 265 -9.21 14.55 9.68
CA PHE A 265 -8.59 13.36 10.26
C PHE A 265 -7.35 13.69 11.10
N ASN A 266 -6.91 14.95 11.13
CA ASN A 266 -5.71 15.34 11.89
C ASN A 266 -5.99 15.49 13.39
N VAL A 267 -6.42 14.36 14.04
CA VAL A 267 -6.70 14.27 15.48
C VAL A 267 -5.75 13.26 16.13
N TRP A 268 -5.39 13.47 17.40
CA TRP A 268 -4.39 12.66 18.10
C TRP A 268 -4.81 11.20 18.31
N TYR A 269 -6.10 10.93 18.42
CA TYR A 269 -6.66 9.58 18.65
C TYR A 269 -6.92 8.79 17.36
N TYR A 270 -6.68 9.37 16.17
CA TYR A 270 -6.97 8.75 14.88
C TYR A 270 -6.39 7.34 14.78
N TYR A 271 -5.09 7.18 15.06
CA TYR A 271 -4.45 5.87 14.94
C TYR A 271 -4.79 4.88 16.05
N ILE A 272 -5.39 5.31 17.16
CA ILE A 272 -5.96 4.39 18.14
C ILE A 272 -7.15 3.66 17.50
N ILE A 273 -8.07 4.39 16.87
CA ILE A 273 -9.24 3.82 16.19
C ILE A 273 -8.80 2.96 15.00
N VAL A 274 -7.93 3.50 14.15
CA VAL A 274 -7.41 2.77 12.97
C VAL A 274 -6.77 1.44 13.39
N THR A 275 -5.94 1.42 14.43
CA THR A 275 -5.28 0.20 14.90
C THR A 275 -6.27 -0.84 15.42
N LEU A 276 -7.34 -0.42 16.12
CA LEU A 276 -8.37 -1.33 16.59
C LEU A 276 -9.12 -2.00 15.42
N ILE A 277 -9.41 -1.23 14.36
CA ILE A 277 -10.04 -1.74 13.13
C ILE A 277 -9.05 -2.62 12.36
N ALA A 278 -7.81 -2.17 12.21
CA ALA A 278 -6.76 -2.89 11.51
C ALA A 278 -6.54 -4.30 12.06
N LEU A 279 -6.56 -4.43 13.39
CA LEU A 279 -6.41 -5.70 14.10
C LEU A 279 -7.68 -6.53 14.18
N PHE A 280 -8.83 -6.09 13.62
CA PHE A 280 -10.05 -6.90 13.64
C PHE A 280 -9.83 -8.26 12.98
N PRO A 281 -10.39 -9.38 13.53
CA PRO A 281 -11.22 -9.49 14.73
C PRO A 281 -10.42 -9.62 16.04
N TRP A 282 -9.09 -9.60 15.96
CA TRP A 282 -8.21 -9.91 17.09
C TRP A 282 -8.25 -8.85 18.18
N SER A 283 -8.48 -7.59 17.84
CA SER A 283 -8.64 -6.49 18.80
C SER A 283 -9.70 -6.80 19.86
N PHE A 284 -10.86 -7.31 19.47
CA PHE A 284 -11.93 -7.68 20.40
C PHE A 284 -11.57 -8.90 21.27
N ILE A 285 -11.01 -9.96 20.64
CA ILE A 285 -10.63 -11.17 21.36
C ILE A 285 -9.54 -10.87 22.40
N VAL A 286 -8.56 -10.05 22.03
CA VAL A 286 -7.47 -9.67 22.92
C VAL A 286 -7.97 -8.78 24.05
N SER A 287 -8.79 -7.76 23.76
CA SER A 287 -9.35 -6.85 24.77
C SER A 287 -10.17 -7.64 25.79
N TYR A 288 -11.03 -8.56 25.35
CA TYR A 288 -11.78 -9.44 26.22
C TYR A 288 -10.87 -10.31 27.12
N LYS A 289 -9.79 -10.88 26.55
CA LYS A 289 -8.85 -11.71 27.32
C LYS A 289 -8.02 -10.90 28.29
N LEU A 290 -7.53 -9.74 27.91
CA LEU A 290 -6.82 -8.82 28.81
C LEU A 290 -7.71 -8.43 30.00
N TYR A 291 -8.98 -8.14 29.74
CA TYR A 291 -9.94 -7.83 30.81
C TYR A 291 -10.15 -9.00 31.77
N THR A 292 -10.41 -10.20 31.24
CA THR A 292 -10.73 -11.39 32.06
C THR A 292 -9.51 -11.98 32.78
N GLN A 293 -8.30 -11.80 32.25
CA GLN A 293 -7.07 -12.40 32.78
C GLN A 293 -6.10 -11.38 33.39
N ARG A 294 -6.52 -10.12 33.60
CA ARG A 294 -5.66 -9.04 34.09
C ARG A 294 -4.83 -9.40 35.32
N LYS A 295 -5.39 -10.16 36.29
CA LYS A 295 -4.70 -10.60 37.51
C LYS A 295 -3.60 -11.63 37.24
N SER A 296 -3.77 -12.50 36.25
CA SER A 296 -2.78 -13.51 35.86
C SER A 296 -1.61 -12.90 35.08
N LEU A 297 -1.90 -11.91 34.23
CA LEU A 297 -0.89 -11.21 33.43
C LEU A 297 0.06 -10.38 34.30
N GLN A 298 -0.43 -9.77 35.37
CA GLN A 298 0.40 -9.01 36.32
C GLN A 298 1.41 -9.91 37.07
N LYS A 299 1.11 -11.19 37.25
CA LYS A 299 1.96 -12.13 37.98
C LYS A 299 3.14 -12.67 37.14
N HIS A 300 3.08 -12.55 35.81
CA HIS A 300 4.14 -13.00 34.92
C HIS A 300 4.80 -11.80 34.22
N ASN A 301 5.99 -11.43 34.68
CA ASN A 301 6.77 -10.37 34.05
C ASN A 301 7.28 -10.86 32.68
N HIS A 302 6.56 -10.51 31.59
CA HIS A 302 6.86 -10.97 30.24
C HIS A 302 7.81 -10.05 29.47
N ILE A 303 8.42 -9.08 30.19
CA ILE A 303 9.38 -8.15 29.57
C ILE A 303 10.67 -8.89 29.26
N THR A 304 10.94 -9.06 27.99
CA THR A 304 12.17 -9.67 27.46
C THR A 304 12.73 -8.73 26.39
N PRO A 305 14.04 -8.81 26.07
CA PRO A 305 14.59 -8.01 24.97
C PRO A 305 13.77 -8.11 23.67
N PHE A 306 13.19 -9.28 23.40
CA PHE A 306 12.32 -9.49 22.24
C PHE A 306 11.00 -8.73 22.34
N THR A 307 10.30 -8.81 23.47
CA THR A 307 9.05 -8.08 23.65
C THR A 307 9.27 -6.56 23.74
N THR A 308 10.41 -6.13 24.29
CA THR A 308 10.81 -4.71 24.24
C THR A 308 11.02 -4.23 22.81
N PHE A 309 11.72 -5.01 21.97
CA PHE A 309 11.89 -4.68 20.55
C PHE A 309 10.55 -4.53 19.82
N LEU A 310 9.63 -5.49 19.99
CA LEU A 310 8.31 -5.44 19.39
C LEU A 310 7.48 -4.26 19.89
N GLY A 311 7.57 -3.94 21.19
CA GLY A 311 6.90 -2.80 21.79
C GLY A 311 7.44 -1.47 21.25
N VAL A 312 8.76 -1.31 21.19
CA VAL A 312 9.41 -0.12 20.60
C VAL A 312 9.00 0.02 19.13
N TRP A 313 9.06 -1.05 18.35
CA TRP A 313 8.64 -1.03 16.95
C TRP A 313 7.20 -0.55 16.80
N SER A 314 6.26 -1.17 17.51
CA SER A 314 4.84 -0.80 17.45
C SER A 314 4.60 0.66 17.85
N LEU A 315 5.14 1.08 18.98
CA LEU A 315 4.92 2.42 19.53
C LEU A 315 5.59 3.50 18.69
N THR A 316 6.81 3.26 18.19
CA THR A 316 7.49 4.22 17.33
C THR A 316 6.70 4.50 16.07
N VAL A 317 6.15 3.47 15.40
CA VAL A 317 5.30 3.65 14.21
C VAL A 317 4.07 4.49 14.54
N LEU A 318 3.34 4.13 15.62
CA LEU A 318 2.13 4.85 16.02
C LEU A 318 2.41 6.32 16.38
N ILE A 319 3.43 6.58 17.21
CA ILE A 319 3.77 7.92 17.64
C ILE A 319 4.24 8.75 16.44
N PHE A 320 5.14 8.20 15.62
CA PHE A 320 5.69 8.90 14.46
C PHE A 320 4.58 9.41 13.54
N PHE A 321 3.65 8.54 13.13
CA PHE A 321 2.57 8.95 12.23
C PHE A 321 1.48 9.78 12.94
N THR A 322 1.31 9.65 14.25
CA THR A 322 0.42 10.55 15.01
C THR A 322 0.94 12.00 14.98
N CYS A 323 2.27 12.19 14.99
CA CYS A 323 2.89 13.52 14.90
C CYS A 323 2.87 14.12 13.47
N MET A 324 2.60 13.33 12.42
CA MET A 324 2.50 13.83 11.05
C MET A 324 1.16 14.55 10.84
N ALA A 325 1.18 15.62 10.02
CA ALA A 325 -0.03 16.40 9.72
C ALA A 325 -1.03 15.61 8.84
N THR A 326 -0.57 15.01 7.75
CA THR A 326 -1.41 14.16 6.89
C THR A 326 -1.51 12.76 7.46
N LYS A 327 -2.74 12.25 7.58
CA LYS A 327 -3.02 10.91 8.13
C LYS A 327 -3.76 10.05 7.10
N TYR A 328 -3.19 8.87 6.82
CA TYR A 328 -3.84 7.81 6.03
C TYR A 328 -3.96 6.55 6.88
N THR A 329 -5.00 5.77 6.67
CA THR A 329 -5.25 4.53 7.42
C THR A 329 -4.08 3.55 7.31
N THR A 330 -3.42 3.48 6.15
CA THR A 330 -2.33 2.54 5.87
C THR A 330 -0.98 2.92 6.50
N TYR A 331 -0.82 4.12 7.06
CA TYR A 331 0.47 4.56 7.60
C TYR A 331 0.92 3.75 8.81
N THR A 332 -0.01 3.19 9.59
CA THR A 332 0.30 2.33 10.73
C THR A 332 0.46 0.85 10.38
N PHE A 333 0.28 0.48 9.12
CA PHE A 333 0.44 -0.90 8.66
C PHE A 333 1.78 -1.55 9.05
N PRO A 334 2.95 -0.85 9.08
CA PRO A 334 4.20 -1.41 9.59
C PRO A 334 4.17 -1.84 11.07
N ALA A 335 3.22 -1.37 11.88
CA ALA A 335 3.06 -1.79 13.28
C ALA A 335 2.31 -3.12 13.43
N LEU A 336 1.63 -3.59 12.40
CA LEU A 336 0.78 -4.76 12.48
C LEU A 336 1.57 -6.05 12.77
N ALA A 337 2.76 -6.21 12.17
CA ALA A 337 3.63 -7.36 12.38
C ALA A 337 4.06 -7.50 13.86
N PRO A 338 4.69 -6.51 14.51
CA PRO A 338 5.09 -6.63 15.91
C PRO A 338 3.88 -6.76 16.85
N MET A 339 2.74 -6.11 16.57
CA MET A 339 1.54 -6.24 17.38
C MET A 339 0.97 -7.67 17.35
N THR A 340 0.88 -8.27 16.16
CA THR A 340 0.37 -9.66 16.04
C THR A 340 1.30 -10.67 16.72
N ILE A 341 2.61 -10.41 16.72
CA ILE A 341 3.57 -11.25 17.47
C ILE A 341 3.35 -11.10 18.98
N LEU A 342 3.18 -9.88 19.50
CA LEU A 342 2.88 -9.62 20.91
C LEU A 342 1.58 -10.31 21.33
N ILE A 343 0.54 -10.19 20.52
CA ILE A 343 -0.74 -10.89 20.73
C ILE A 343 -0.54 -12.42 20.76
N ALA A 344 0.25 -12.95 19.83
CA ALA A 344 0.52 -14.39 19.78
C ALA A 344 1.24 -14.93 21.03
N ILE A 345 2.14 -14.15 21.61
CA ILE A 345 2.83 -14.49 22.86
C ILE A 345 1.83 -14.60 24.01
N VAL A 346 0.95 -13.63 24.16
CA VAL A 346 -0.08 -13.58 25.21
C VAL A 346 -1.14 -14.65 25.00
N CYS A 347 -1.60 -14.84 23.77
CA CYS A 347 -2.69 -15.74 23.44
C CYS A 347 -2.26 -17.20 23.19
N LYS A 348 -0.98 -17.56 23.38
CA LYS A 348 -0.45 -18.91 23.17
C LYS A 348 -1.25 -20.03 23.86
N PRO A 349 -1.81 -19.87 25.07
CA PRO A 349 -2.65 -20.88 25.71
C PRO A 349 -3.95 -21.14 24.96
N HIS A 350 -4.47 -20.16 24.21
CA HIS A 350 -5.79 -20.18 23.57
C HIS A 350 -5.77 -20.58 22.09
N TYR A 351 -4.77 -21.35 21.65
CA TYR A 351 -4.57 -21.74 20.24
C TYR A 351 -5.85 -22.29 19.56
N ARG A 352 -6.64 -23.14 20.30
CA ARG A 352 -7.87 -23.72 19.73
C ARG A 352 -8.92 -22.65 19.37
N LEU A 353 -9.08 -21.63 20.22
CA LEU A 353 -10.00 -20.52 19.97
C LEU A 353 -9.52 -19.70 18.76
N ILE A 354 -8.23 -19.36 18.72
CA ILE A 354 -7.65 -18.59 17.61
C ILE A 354 -7.87 -19.30 16.27
N ARG A 355 -7.62 -20.61 16.22
CA ARG A 355 -7.84 -21.41 15.00
C ARG A 355 -9.29 -21.40 14.54
N LYS A 356 -10.26 -21.56 15.46
CA LYS A 356 -11.69 -21.49 15.12
C LYS A 356 -12.10 -20.11 14.63
N ALA A 357 -11.66 -19.06 15.33
CA ALA A 357 -11.93 -17.69 14.94
C ALA A 357 -11.32 -17.36 13.58
N ALA A 358 -10.09 -17.79 13.29
CA ALA A 358 -9.44 -17.58 12.00
C ALA A 358 -10.19 -18.25 10.83
N ILE A 359 -10.69 -19.47 11.01
CA ILE A 359 -11.50 -20.15 9.99
C ILE A 359 -12.77 -19.33 9.69
N LEU A 360 -13.46 -18.88 10.75
CA LEU A 360 -14.64 -18.04 10.60
C LEU A 360 -14.31 -16.70 9.91
N THR A 361 -13.16 -16.10 10.24
CA THR A 361 -12.70 -14.86 9.62
C THR A 361 -12.40 -15.04 8.12
N VAL A 362 -11.75 -16.15 7.73
CA VAL A 362 -11.50 -16.46 6.32
C VAL A 362 -12.82 -16.60 5.55
N ILE A 363 -13.80 -17.32 6.11
CA ILE A 363 -15.14 -17.45 5.51
C ILE A 363 -15.81 -16.08 5.40
N LEU A 364 -15.79 -15.29 6.48
CA LEU A 364 -16.34 -13.94 6.48
C LEU A 364 -15.73 -13.04 5.41
N TYR A 365 -14.39 -13.01 5.32
CA TYR A 365 -13.70 -12.18 4.33
C TYR A 365 -13.95 -12.64 2.89
N SER A 366 -14.10 -13.95 2.67
CA SER A 366 -14.50 -14.46 1.36
C SER A 366 -15.90 -13.98 0.96
N ILE A 367 -16.85 -13.96 1.89
CA ILE A 367 -18.20 -13.42 1.66
C ILE A 367 -18.13 -11.90 1.43
N LEU A 368 -17.43 -11.17 2.30
CA LEU A 368 -17.31 -9.72 2.21
C LEU A 368 -16.63 -9.25 0.92
N THR A 369 -15.77 -10.06 0.31
CA THR A 369 -15.16 -9.74 -1.00
C THR A 369 -16.24 -9.50 -2.07
N TYR A 370 -17.28 -10.34 -2.14
CA TYR A 370 -18.32 -10.24 -3.16
C TYR A 370 -19.52 -9.39 -2.73
N THR A 371 -19.87 -9.39 -1.44
CA THR A 371 -21.08 -8.70 -0.96
C THR A 371 -20.85 -7.25 -0.59
N VAL A 372 -19.62 -6.86 -0.28
CA VAL A 372 -19.29 -5.50 0.18
C VAL A 372 -18.18 -4.88 -0.66
N ALA A 373 -17.02 -5.54 -0.78
CA ALA A 373 -15.87 -4.94 -1.44
C ALA A 373 -16.14 -4.72 -2.94
N MET A 374 -16.64 -5.72 -3.66
CA MET A 374 -16.93 -5.60 -5.09
C MET A 374 -17.96 -4.50 -5.43
N PRO A 375 -19.15 -4.41 -4.80
CA PRO A 375 -20.07 -3.29 -5.04
C PRO A 375 -19.47 -1.92 -4.70
N LEU A 376 -18.75 -1.81 -3.58
CA LEU A 376 -18.13 -0.56 -3.15
C LEU A 376 -17.06 -0.09 -4.15
N MET A 377 -16.21 -1.01 -4.62
CA MET A 377 -15.15 -0.67 -5.56
C MET A 377 -15.70 -0.32 -6.94
N ASN A 378 -16.75 -1.00 -7.38
CA ASN A 378 -17.44 -0.65 -8.63
C ASN A 378 -18.06 0.77 -8.55
N HIS A 379 -18.65 1.14 -7.41
CA HIS A 379 -19.21 2.48 -7.20
C HIS A 379 -18.13 3.58 -7.21
N THR A 380 -16.92 3.28 -6.75
CA THR A 380 -15.79 4.23 -6.68
C THR A 380 -14.89 4.17 -7.93
N SER A 381 -15.32 3.48 -8.98
CA SER A 381 -14.62 3.31 -10.26
C SER A 381 -15.51 3.78 -11.42
N SER A 382 -14.99 3.81 -12.63
CA SER A 382 -15.73 4.13 -13.86
C SER A 382 -15.73 2.97 -14.87
N VAL A 383 -15.93 1.76 -14.41
CA VAL A 383 -15.87 0.57 -15.30
C VAL A 383 -16.99 0.57 -16.33
N ILE A 384 -18.25 0.86 -15.92
CA ILE A 384 -19.44 0.80 -16.80
C ILE A 384 -19.34 1.88 -17.87
N THR A 385 -19.11 3.11 -17.46
CA THR A 385 -18.91 4.25 -18.38
C THR A 385 -17.75 3.99 -19.36
N SER A 386 -16.64 3.45 -18.87
CA SER A 386 -15.46 3.15 -19.70
C SER A 386 -15.71 2.04 -20.72
N GLN A 387 -16.46 1.01 -20.35
CA GLN A 387 -16.86 -0.05 -21.29
C GLN A 387 -17.76 0.47 -22.40
N TYR A 388 -18.68 1.38 -22.07
CA TYR A 388 -19.50 2.06 -23.07
C TYR A 388 -18.65 2.89 -24.03
N ILE A 389 -17.74 3.73 -23.48
CA ILE A 389 -16.81 4.55 -24.26
C ILE A 389 -16.00 3.67 -25.21
N HIS A 390 -15.36 2.63 -24.71
CA HIS A 390 -14.50 1.74 -25.48
C HIS A 390 -15.24 1.03 -26.64
N LYS A 391 -16.52 0.72 -26.45
CA LYS A 391 -17.33 0.03 -27.47
C LYS A 391 -17.96 0.96 -28.52
N THR A 392 -18.27 2.20 -28.12
CA THR A 392 -19.19 3.05 -28.88
C THR A 392 -18.54 4.32 -29.42
N ILE A 393 -17.50 4.83 -28.75
CA ILE A 393 -16.87 6.10 -29.08
C ILE A 393 -15.60 5.85 -29.89
N SER A 394 -15.44 6.57 -31.00
CA SER A 394 -14.26 6.50 -31.86
C SER A 394 -13.03 7.08 -31.13
N ASN A 395 -11.85 6.55 -31.45
CA ASN A 395 -10.59 7.00 -30.87
C ASN A 395 -10.24 8.46 -31.16
N ASP A 396 -10.79 9.05 -32.23
CA ASP A 396 -10.55 10.44 -32.63
C ASP A 396 -11.48 11.43 -31.92
N ALA A 397 -12.43 10.94 -31.13
CA ALA A 397 -13.37 11.78 -30.40
C ALA A 397 -12.72 12.41 -29.16
N MET A 398 -13.06 13.65 -28.85
CA MET A 398 -12.71 14.31 -27.61
C MET A 398 -13.72 13.95 -26.52
N ILE A 399 -13.23 13.50 -25.35
CA ILE A 399 -14.09 13.19 -24.22
C ILE A 399 -13.73 14.12 -23.08
N ILE A 400 -14.73 14.88 -22.63
CA ILE A 400 -14.58 15.84 -21.51
C ILE A 400 -15.38 15.34 -20.30
N SER A 401 -14.92 15.64 -19.10
CA SER A 401 -15.56 15.27 -17.83
C SER A 401 -15.86 16.53 -17.01
N ALA A 402 -17.12 16.74 -16.71
CA ALA A 402 -17.60 17.76 -15.78
C ALA A 402 -18.04 17.14 -14.43
N ARG A 403 -17.62 15.91 -14.13
CA ARG A 403 -17.91 15.26 -12.84
C ARG A 403 -17.23 16.00 -11.68
N HIS A 404 -17.87 16.06 -10.53
CA HIS A 404 -17.31 16.66 -9.32
C HIS A 404 -15.94 16.05 -8.96
N ASN A 405 -15.84 14.72 -9.08
CA ASN A 405 -14.59 13.99 -8.88
C ASN A 405 -14.08 13.44 -10.21
N TYR A 406 -12.95 13.95 -10.68
CA TYR A 406 -12.29 13.41 -11.86
C TYR A 406 -11.85 11.96 -11.60
N ARG A 407 -12.29 11.03 -12.46
CA ARG A 407 -12.02 9.61 -12.33
C ARG A 407 -10.94 9.15 -13.30
N VAL A 408 -9.75 8.93 -12.78
CA VAL A 408 -8.58 8.42 -13.55
C VAL A 408 -8.85 7.01 -14.09
N SER A 409 -9.67 6.22 -13.38
CA SER A 409 -10.10 4.90 -13.83
C SER A 409 -10.82 4.93 -15.17
N THR A 410 -11.47 6.04 -15.55
CA THR A 410 -12.07 6.19 -16.88
C THR A 410 -11.03 6.08 -17.99
N THR A 411 -9.91 6.80 -17.87
CA THR A 411 -8.78 6.69 -18.80
C THR A 411 -8.14 5.31 -18.77
N TYR A 412 -7.99 4.72 -17.58
CA TYR A 412 -7.39 3.38 -17.44
C TYR A 412 -8.16 2.31 -18.21
N TYR A 413 -9.50 2.30 -18.12
CA TYR A 413 -10.34 1.26 -18.73
C TYR A 413 -10.74 1.57 -20.18
N SER A 414 -10.95 2.85 -20.53
CA SER A 414 -11.43 3.20 -21.87
C SER A 414 -10.34 3.27 -22.93
N ASN A 415 -9.09 3.43 -22.55
CA ASN A 415 -7.95 3.77 -23.40
C ASN A 415 -8.05 5.16 -24.09
N HIS A 416 -8.98 6.01 -23.64
CA HIS A 416 -9.14 7.37 -24.13
C HIS A 416 -8.57 8.36 -23.11
N THR A 417 -7.98 9.45 -23.59
CA THR A 417 -7.67 10.61 -22.74
C THR A 417 -8.97 11.32 -22.38
N ILE A 418 -9.25 11.44 -21.09
CA ILE A 418 -10.42 12.16 -20.59
C ILE A 418 -9.96 13.55 -20.12
N TYR A 419 -10.52 14.60 -20.69
CA TYR A 419 -10.18 15.98 -20.33
C TYR A 419 -11.10 16.47 -19.23
N LYS A 420 -10.54 17.04 -18.16
CA LYS A 420 -11.34 17.73 -17.14
C LYS A 420 -11.85 19.05 -17.72
N LEU A 421 -13.16 19.27 -17.67
CA LEU A 421 -13.76 20.52 -18.12
C LEU A 421 -13.58 21.59 -17.05
N GLU A 422 -12.99 22.72 -17.46
CA GLU A 422 -12.86 23.94 -16.64
C GLU A 422 -13.53 25.11 -17.37
N ALA A 423 -14.06 26.08 -16.61
CA ALA A 423 -14.71 27.25 -17.19
C ALA A 423 -13.68 28.19 -17.84
N THR A 424 -12.60 28.46 -17.14
CA THR A 424 -11.49 29.34 -17.56
C THR A 424 -10.17 28.87 -16.97
N PRO A 425 -9.03 29.19 -17.60
CA PRO A 425 -7.71 28.90 -17.03
C PRO A 425 -7.52 29.58 -15.66
N ASP A 426 -7.25 28.80 -14.64
CA ASP A 426 -6.90 29.31 -13.30
C ASP A 426 -5.38 29.37 -13.12
N ASN A 427 -4.82 30.57 -13.21
CA ASN A 427 -3.41 30.84 -13.00
C ASN A 427 -3.04 31.10 -11.53
N SER A 428 -4.01 31.15 -10.62
CA SER A 428 -3.80 31.45 -9.20
C SER A 428 -3.35 30.25 -8.37
N ILE A 429 -3.44 29.03 -8.90
CA ILE A 429 -3.12 27.81 -8.15
C ILE A 429 -1.62 27.72 -7.89
N ASN A 430 -1.25 27.64 -6.60
CA ASN A 430 0.13 27.46 -6.20
C ASN A 430 0.62 26.05 -6.62
N PRO A 431 1.62 25.92 -7.51
CA PRO A 431 2.14 24.63 -7.98
C PRO A 431 2.77 23.78 -6.87
N MET A 432 3.11 24.37 -5.73
CA MET A 432 3.66 23.69 -4.54
C MET A 432 2.56 23.29 -3.54
N SER A 433 1.31 23.16 -3.97
CA SER A 433 0.22 22.68 -3.12
C SER A 433 0.05 21.16 -3.20
N LEU A 434 -0.72 20.59 -2.24
CA LEU A 434 -1.12 19.19 -2.26
C LEU A 434 -2.23 18.89 -3.26
N SER A 435 -2.88 19.94 -3.79
CA SER A 435 -3.96 19.81 -4.76
C SER A 435 -3.51 19.09 -6.04
N TRP A 436 -4.37 18.23 -6.54
CA TRP A 436 -4.18 17.54 -7.82
C TRP A 436 -4.10 18.52 -9.00
N ASP A 437 -4.93 19.55 -8.99
CA ASP A 437 -4.97 20.57 -10.04
C ASP A 437 -3.68 21.40 -10.10
N ALA A 438 -3.03 21.62 -8.96
CA ALA A 438 -1.75 22.33 -8.90
C ALA A 438 -0.61 21.61 -9.64
N LYS A 439 -0.72 20.32 -9.89
CA LYS A 439 0.34 19.53 -10.53
C LYS A 439 0.43 19.72 -12.03
N LYS A 440 -0.54 20.42 -12.63
CA LYS A 440 -0.58 20.79 -14.07
C LYS A 440 -0.35 19.62 -15.04
N ILE A 441 -0.70 18.39 -14.64
CA ILE A 441 -0.54 17.19 -15.45
C ILE A 441 -1.88 16.63 -15.93
N MET A 442 -2.97 17.06 -15.29
CA MET A 442 -4.31 16.65 -15.69
C MET A 442 -4.63 17.23 -17.07
N PRO A 443 -5.12 16.44 -18.02
CA PRO A 443 -5.59 16.95 -19.29
C PRO A 443 -6.81 17.85 -19.03
N LEU A 444 -6.71 19.13 -19.45
CA LEU A 444 -7.75 20.14 -19.28
C LEU A 444 -8.39 20.50 -20.62
N ALA A 445 -9.69 20.80 -20.59
CA ALA A 445 -10.43 21.41 -21.68
C ALA A 445 -11.22 22.59 -21.14
N TYR A 446 -11.24 23.69 -21.88
CA TYR A 446 -11.95 24.90 -21.51
C TYR A 446 -13.24 25.03 -22.32
N ALA A 447 -14.34 25.38 -21.63
CA ALA A 447 -15.67 25.42 -22.26
C ALA A 447 -15.76 26.35 -23.46
N ASN A 448 -14.99 27.45 -23.49
CA ASN A 448 -14.91 28.44 -24.56
C ASN A 448 -13.96 28.06 -25.71
N GLU A 449 -13.17 26.98 -25.58
CA GLU A 449 -12.13 26.56 -26.52
C GLU A 449 -12.36 25.18 -27.11
N LEU A 450 -13.60 24.66 -27.03
CA LEU A 450 -13.91 23.34 -27.55
C LEU A 450 -13.81 23.29 -29.08
N PRO A 451 -13.16 22.26 -29.66
CA PRO A 451 -12.98 22.19 -31.12
C PRO A 451 -14.30 21.93 -31.87
N SER A 452 -14.54 22.69 -32.95
CA SER A 452 -15.77 22.55 -33.76
C SER A 452 -15.74 21.37 -34.74
N ASN A 453 -14.55 20.83 -35.07
CA ASN A 453 -14.39 19.81 -36.10
C ASN A 453 -14.30 18.38 -35.60
N THR A 454 -14.36 18.14 -34.27
CA THR A 454 -14.22 16.84 -33.64
C THR A 454 -15.53 16.47 -32.94
N ALA A 455 -15.87 15.18 -32.92
CA ALA A 455 -16.99 14.71 -32.10
C ALA A 455 -16.64 14.85 -30.61
N ILE A 456 -17.49 15.54 -29.85
CA ILE A 456 -17.26 15.78 -28.44
C ILE A 456 -18.28 15.03 -27.61
N TYR A 457 -17.80 14.35 -26.55
CA TYR A 457 -18.63 13.67 -25.59
C TYR A 457 -18.36 14.24 -24.20
N LEU A 458 -19.42 14.43 -23.42
CA LEU A 458 -19.38 14.98 -22.08
C LEU A 458 -19.81 13.94 -21.06
N LEU A 459 -19.02 13.73 -20.03
CA LEU A 459 -19.32 12.89 -18.87
C LEU A 459 -19.72 13.78 -17.70
N THR A 460 -20.89 13.50 -17.09
CA THR A 460 -21.38 14.22 -15.92
C THR A 460 -21.76 13.27 -14.80
N ASP A 461 -22.00 13.80 -13.62
CA ASP A 461 -22.71 13.05 -12.57
C ASP A 461 -24.20 12.94 -12.94
N THR A 462 -24.91 11.96 -12.36
CA THR A 462 -26.30 11.64 -12.74
C THR A 462 -27.22 12.83 -12.53
N ASN A 463 -27.99 13.20 -13.56
CA ASN A 463 -28.90 14.34 -13.59
C ASN A 463 -28.23 15.71 -13.39
N GLU A 464 -26.92 15.81 -13.52
CA GLU A 464 -26.18 17.07 -13.45
C GLU A 464 -25.72 17.49 -14.83
N PHE A 465 -25.77 18.79 -15.12
CA PHE A 465 -25.23 19.36 -16.35
C PHE A 465 -24.46 20.62 -16.00
N PRO A 466 -23.21 20.83 -16.53
CA PRO A 466 -22.39 21.95 -16.15
C PRO A 466 -22.97 23.29 -16.67
N ASN A 467 -23.01 24.29 -15.79
CA ASN A 467 -23.50 25.64 -16.13
C ASN A 467 -22.66 26.38 -17.17
N SER A 468 -21.44 25.88 -17.42
CA SER A 468 -20.52 26.50 -18.41
C SER A 468 -20.82 26.11 -19.86
N LEU A 469 -21.78 25.21 -20.10
CA LEU A 469 -22.19 24.72 -21.43
C LEU A 469 -23.69 24.94 -21.65
N ASP A 470 -24.10 25.21 -22.88
CA ASP A 470 -25.54 25.29 -23.25
C ASP A 470 -26.09 23.86 -23.45
N LYS A 471 -27.01 23.45 -22.58
CA LYS A 471 -27.61 22.09 -22.62
C LYS A 471 -28.34 21.82 -23.92
N SER A 472 -28.83 22.83 -24.64
CA SER A 472 -29.56 22.67 -25.92
C SER A 472 -28.68 22.09 -27.02
N GLU A 473 -27.38 22.27 -26.94
CA GLU A 473 -26.37 21.75 -27.87
C GLU A 473 -25.99 20.29 -27.60
N TRP A 474 -26.54 19.65 -26.58
CA TRP A 474 -26.13 18.33 -26.15
C TRP A 474 -27.30 17.35 -26.06
N THR A 475 -27.10 16.14 -26.54
CA THR A 475 -28.06 15.03 -26.43
C THR A 475 -27.51 13.98 -25.48
N CYS A 476 -28.28 13.60 -24.46
CA CYS A 476 -27.93 12.47 -23.59
C CYS A 476 -28.08 11.17 -24.41
N ILE A 477 -27.00 10.43 -24.52
CA ILE A 477 -26.93 9.16 -25.30
C ILE A 477 -26.89 7.94 -24.41
N GLU A 478 -26.46 8.08 -23.15
CA GLU A 478 -26.38 6.98 -22.18
C GLU A 478 -26.52 7.54 -20.76
N SER A 479 -27.22 6.82 -19.89
CA SER A 479 -27.34 7.13 -18.48
C SER A 479 -27.20 5.84 -17.68
N ASN A 480 -26.27 5.83 -16.71
CA ASN A 480 -26.01 4.67 -15.88
C ASN A 480 -25.71 5.10 -14.42
N VAL A 481 -25.44 4.13 -13.56
CA VAL A 481 -25.17 4.39 -12.11
C VAL A 481 -23.92 5.21 -11.84
N GLU A 482 -23.03 5.36 -12.82
CA GLU A 482 -21.79 6.12 -12.70
C GLU A 482 -21.94 7.57 -13.22
N GLY A 483 -23.05 7.90 -13.91
CA GLY A 483 -23.38 9.21 -14.46
C GLY A 483 -23.94 9.16 -15.87
N ASP A 484 -24.05 10.33 -16.46
CA ASP A 484 -24.64 10.53 -17.80
C ASP A 484 -23.55 10.82 -18.83
N ILE A 485 -23.80 10.38 -20.07
CA ILE A 485 -22.95 10.63 -21.23
C ILE A 485 -23.76 11.42 -22.26
N TYR A 486 -23.28 12.60 -22.59
CA TYR A 486 -23.87 13.44 -23.62
C TYR A 486 -22.98 13.49 -24.84
N LYS A 487 -23.59 13.66 -26.01
CA LYS A 487 -22.91 13.92 -27.27
C LYS A 487 -23.27 15.33 -27.73
N GLN A 488 -22.30 16.10 -28.19
CA GLN A 488 -22.55 17.42 -28.76
C GLN A 488 -23.29 17.28 -30.09
N ASN A 489 -24.38 18.02 -30.26
CA ASN A 489 -25.12 18.16 -31.52
C ASN A 489 -24.28 19.01 -32.47
N LYS A 490 -24.01 18.49 -33.66
CA LYS A 490 -23.34 19.28 -34.71
C LYS A 490 -24.34 20.06 -35.50
#